data_8b841806e58455f6de01fbc30f459f40
#
_entry.id   8b841806e58455f6de01fbc30f459f40
#
_cell.length_a   1.000
_cell.length_b   1.000
_cell.length_c   1.000
_cell.angle_alpha   90.00
_cell.angle_beta   90.00
_cell.angle_gamma   90.00
#
_symmetry.space_group_name_H-M   'P 1'
#
loop_
_entity.id
_entity.type
_entity.pdbx_description
1 polymer ?
#
loop_
_entity_poly.entity_id
_entity_poly.type
_entity_poly.pdbx_seq_one_letter_code
_entity_poly.pdbx_strand_id
1 'polypeptide(L)'
;MKCLLLTLGLLLVVPVFAAPQVDRGPPEAILAVRNIEVTFHTAGSVLPEKSLDLMMSIYADDAVLTDTAHDNKMYSGKAEVRRYWADVSGPFRAEHHWIGYTPAMRMHADVEGDKASLYFECLWMDVDNNSVGAHSFSDMKLARAHGHWLVKDIRVGKIEKL
;
A
#
# COMPACT_ATOMS: atom_id res chain seq x y z
N MET A 1 -24.10 -1.15 60.76
CA MET A 1 -24.23 -0.58 59.41
C MET A 1 -22.86 -0.21 58.90
N LYS A 2 -22.28 -0.95 57.97
CA LYS A 2 -20.96 -0.65 57.31
C LYS A 2 -21.28 -0.12 55.94
N CYS A 3 -21.05 1.20 55.70
CA CYS A 3 -21.11 1.79 54.37
C CYS A 3 -19.88 1.37 53.58
N LEU A 4 -20.09 0.67 52.48
CA LEU A 4 -19.08 0.34 51.47
C LEU A 4 -19.07 1.45 50.42
N LEU A 5 -18.05 2.31 50.42
CA LEU A 5 -17.78 3.29 49.37
C LEU A 5 -17.18 2.59 48.17
N LEU A 6 -17.96 2.44 47.10
CA LEU A 6 -17.49 2.03 45.78
C LEU A 6 -16.89 3.26 45.11
N THR A 7 -15.55 3.34 45.00
CA THR A 7 -14.86 4.31 44.14
C THR A 7 -14.88 3.80 42.70
N LEU A 8 -15.70 4.40 41.87
CA LEU A 8 -15.76 4.15 40.41
C LEU A 8 -14.57 4.90 39.76
N GLY A 9 -13.52 4.15 39.45
CA GLY A 9 -12.37 4.67 38.70
C GLY A 9 -12.74 4.87 37.24
N LEU A 10 -12.88 6.13 36.82
CA LEU A 10 -13.09 6.50 35.42
C LEU A 10 -11.76 6.33 34.66
N LEU A 11 -11.61 5.23 33.92
CA LEU A 11 -10.49 5.04 32.98
C LEU A 11 -10.70 5.98 31.79
N LEU A 12 -9.98 7.11 31.82
CA LEU A 12 -9.83 7.99 30.64
C LEU A 12 -9.01 7.26 29.59
N VAL A 13 -9.69 6.69 28.57
CA VAL A 13 -9.03 6.21 27.35
C VAL A 13 -8.65 7.45 26.54
N VAL A 14 -7.40 7.89 26.67
CA VAL A 14 -6.85 8.93 25.80
C VAL A 14 -6.61 8.28 24.44
N PRO A 15 -7.22 8.80 23.34
CA PRO A 15 -6.91 8.28 22.01
C PRO A 15 -5.44 8.54 21.72
N VAL A 16 -4.68 7.48 21.58
CA VAL A 16 -3.29 7.56 21.09
C VAL A 16 -3.37 7.89 19.61
N PHE A 17 -3.28 9.16 19.27
CA PHE A 17 -3.02 9.54 17.89
C PHE A 17 -1.62 9.03 17.54
N ALA A 18 -1.53 8.09 16.60
CA ALA A 18 -0.25 7.67 16.07
C ALA A 18 0.45 8.93 15.52
N ALA A 19 1.68 9.19 15.98
CA ALA A 19 2.46 10.30 15.45
C ALA A 19 2.61 10.12 13.93
N PRO A 20 2.57 11.22 13.15
CA PRO A 20 2.78 11.13 11.71
C PRO A 20 4.11 10.44 11.45
N GLN A 21 4.07 9.39 10.63
CA GLN A 21 5.30 8.67 10.28
C GLN A 21 6.11 9.55 9.34
N VAL A 22 7.36 9.79 9.71
CA VAL A 22 8.28 10.66 8.97
C VAL A 22 9.23 9.78 8.18
N ASP A 23 9.49 10.16 6.92
CA ASP A 23 10.49 9.50 6.09
C ASP A 23 11.87 9.50 6.74
N ARG A 24 12.62 8.41 6.54
CA ARG A 24 13.99 8.25 7.06
C ARG A 24 14.92 7.82 5.94
N GLY A 25 16.07 8.50 5.84
CA GLY A 25 17.11 8.21 4.86
C GLY A 25 17.53 9.43 4.06
N PRO A 26 18.46 9.26 3.09
CA PRO A 26 18.87 10.32 2.20
C PRO A 26 17.70 10.81 1.32
N PRO A 27 17.49 12.13 1.16
CA PRO A 27 16.33 12.68 0.43
C PRO A 27 16.17 12.16 -0.99
N GLU A 28 17.27 12.00 -1.73
CA GLU A 28 17.26 11.47 -3.10
C GLU A 28 16.84 9.99 -3.16
N ALA A 29 17.22 9.20 -2.16
CA ALA A 29 16.83 7.80 -2.07
C ALA A 29 15.36 7.66 -1.67
N ILE A 30 14.87 8.48 -0.75
CA ILE A 30 13.46 8.56 -0.38
C ILE A 30 12.61 8.91 -1.62
N LEU A 31 13.02 9.92 -2.38
CA LEU A 31 12.30 10.32 -3.60
C LEU A 31 12.25 9.18 -4.62
N ALA A 32 13.38 8.46 -4.82
CA ALA A 32 13.43 7.31 -5.71
C ALA A 32 12.50 6.17 -5.25
N VAL A 33 12.42 5.90 -3.94
CA VAL A 33 11.51 4.91 -3.38
C VAL A 33 10.05 5.35 -3.52
N ARG A 34 9.72 6.61 -3.27
CA ARG A 34 8.37 7.15 -3.46
C ARG A 34 7.90 7.12 -4.91
N ASN A 35 8.80 7.15 -5.89
CA ASN A 35 8.45 6.97 -7.30
C ASN A 35 7.85 5.58 -7.61
N ILE A 36 8.06 4.59 -6.75
CA ILE A 36 7.39 3.29 -6.85
C ILE A 36 5.87 3.46 -6.69
N GLU A 37 5.43 4.27 -5.72
CA GLU A 37 4.01 4.60 -5.53
C GLU A 37 3.41 5.31 -6.75
N VAL A 38 4.14 6.27 -7.33
CA VAL A 38 3.71 6.97 -8.54
C VAL A 38 3.52 5.99 -9.70
N THR A 39 4.46 5.06 -9.88
CA THR A 39 4.37 4.01 -10.91
C THR A 39 3.18 3.09 -10.64
N PHE A 40 2.97 2.70 -9.40
CA PHE A 40 1.84 1.87 -8.96
C PHE A 40 0.50 2.52 -9.32
N HIS A 41 0.29 3.79 -8.98
CA HIS A 41 -0.94 4.52 -9.32
C HIS A 41 -1.10 4.77 -10.81
N THR A 42 -0.02 5.13 -11.50
CA THR A 42 -0.04 5.29 -12.95
C THR A 42 -0.45 3.99 -13.63
N ALA A 43 0.09 2.87 -13.20
CA ALA A 43 -0.29 1.55 -13.71
C ALA A 43 -1.80 1.27 -13.49
N GLY A 44 -2.32 1.56 -12.30
CA GLY A 44 -3.75 1.39 -11.98
C GLY A 44 -4.70 2.30 -12.75
N SER A 45 -4.19 3.38 -13.34
CA SER A 45 -5.00 4.42 -14.00
C SER A 45 -4.93 4.40 -15.53
N VAL A 46 -4.12 3.50 -16.12
CA VAL A 46 -4.02 3.35 -17.59
C VAL A 46 -4.74 2.09 -18.08
N LEU A 47 -4.87 1.96 -19.38
CA LEU A 47 -5.54 0.80 -20.00
C LEU A 47 -4.91 -0.53 -19.60
N PRO A 48 -5.71 -1.59 -19.38
CA PRO A 48 -5.29 -2.85 -18.75
C PRO A 48 -4.04 -3.50 -19.37
N GLU A 49 -3.93 -3.51 -20.68
CA GLU A 49 -2.83 -4.17 -21.41
C GLU A 49 -1.45 -3.54 -21.12
N LYS A 50 -1.42 -2.20 -20.97
CA LYS A 50 -0.19 -1.46 -20.66
C LYS A 50 0.05 -1.35 -19.17
N SER A 51 -1.01 -1.37 -18.38
CA SER A 51 -0.92 -1.21 -16.93
C SER A 51 -0.18 -2.36 -16.26
N LEU A 52 -0.41 -3.60 -16.71
CA LEU A 52 0.25 -4.77 -16.13
C LEU A 52 1.76 -4.77 -16.39
N ASP A 53 2.22 -4.36 -17.56
CA ASP A 53 3.66 -4.29 -17.85
C ASP A 53 4.32 -3.18 -17.05
N LEU A 54 3.65 -2.02 -16.93
CA LEU A 54 4.12 -0.93 -16.09
C LEU A 54 4.14 -1.35 -14.60
N MET A 55 3.10 -2.02 -14.12
CA MET A 55 3.06 -2.56 -12.76
C MET A 55 4.20 -3.55 -12.54
N MET A 56 4.45 -4.46 -13.49
CA MET A 56 5.51 -5.46 -13.36
C MET A 56 6.92 -4.86 -13.42
N SER A 57 7.08 -3.65 -13.93
CA SER A 57 8.40 -2.99 -13.98
C SER A 57 8.97 -2.67 -12.59
N ILE A 58 8.13 -2.51 -11.58
CA ILE A 58 8.57 -2.24 -10.20
C ILE A 58 8.85 -3.49 -9.37
N TYR A 59 8.57 -4.70 -9.86
CA TYR A 59 8.75 -5.94 -9.11
C TYR A 59 10.03 -6.68 -9.49
N ALA A 60 10.70 -7.22 -8.48
CA ALA A 60 11.77 -8.19 -8.68
C ALA A 60 11.19 -9.54 -9.18
N ASP A 61 12.01 -10.35 -9.83
CA ASP A 61 11.57 -11.64 -10.40
C ASP A 61 11.13 -12.65 -9.34
N ASP A 62 11.72 -12.57 -8.14
CA ASP A 62 11.41 -13.38 -6.97
C ASP A 62 10.46 -12.67 -5.98
N ALA A 63 9.75 -11.64 -6.42
CA ALA A 63 8.83 -10.89 -5.55
C ALA A 63 7.74 -11.77 -4.97
N VAL A 64 7.33 -11.45 -3.74
CA VAL A 64 6.20 -12.11 -3.05
C VAL A 64 5.13 -11.07 -2.76
N LEU A 65 3.87 -11.39 -3.07
CA LEU A 65 2.71 -10.60 -2.72
C LEU A 65 1.84 -11.38 -1.75
N THR A 66 1.44 -10.73 -0.66
CA THR A 66 0.48 -11.27 0.32
C THR A 66 -0.80 -10.44 0.28
N ASP A 67 -1.91 -11.07 -0.06
CA ASP A 67 -3.24 -10.48 -0.05
C ASP A 67 -3.91 -10.71 1.31
N THR A 68 -3.96 -9.67 2.13
CA THR A 68 -4.54 -9.76 3.48
C THR A 68 -6.06 -9.72 3.48
N ALA A 69 -6.68 -9.34 2.37
CA ALA A 69 -8.14 -9.36 2.21
C ALA A 69 -8.67 -10.77 1.88
N HIS A 70 -7.79 -11.70 1.47
CA HIS A 70 -8.14 -13.07 1.14
C HIS A 70 -7.24 -14.05 1.92
N ASP A 71 -7.45 -14.15 3.24
CA ASP A 71 -6.82 -15.11 4.16
C ASP A 71 -5.27 -15.12 4.11
N ASN A 72 -4.64 -13.97 3.86
CA ASN A 72 -3.20 -13.83 3.66
C ASN A 72 -2.66 -14.73 2.53
N LYS A 73 -3.43 -14.90 1.47
CA LYS A 73 -3.00 -15.68 0.31
C LYS A 73 -1.72 -15.09 -0.29
N MET A 74 -0.75 -15.96 -0.56
CA MET A 74 0.54 -15.58 -1.10
C MET A 74 0.64 -15.90 -2.59
N TYR A 75 1.32 -15.02 -3.32
CA TYR A 75 1.66 -15.15 -4.73
C TYR A 75 3.16 -14.97 -4.86
N SER A 76 3.88 -16.02 -5.25
CA SER A 76 5.34 -16.06 -5.24
C SER A 76 5.92 -16.03 -6.64
N GLY A 77 6.85 -15.11 -6.87
CA GLY A 77 7.47 -14.84 -8.16
C GLY A 77 6.65 -13.89 -9.03
N LYS A 78 7.33 -13.18 -9.90
CA LYS A 78 6.76 -12.10 -10.73
C LYS A 78 5.56 -12.54 -11.58
N ALA A 79 5.55 -13.79 -12.05
CA ALA A 79 4.43 -14.32 -12.84
C ALA A 79 3.15 -14.47 -12.01
N GLU A 80 3.27 -14.96 -10.77
CA GLU A 80 2.13 -15.06 -9.84
C GLU A 80 1.63 -13.69 -9.40
N VAL A 81 2.55 -12.76 -9.12
CA VAL A 81 2.22 -11.37 -8.79
C VAL A 81 1.49 -10.70 -9.96
N ARG A 82 1.93 -10.94 -11.21
CA ARG A 82 1.22 -10.45 -12.40
C ARG A 82 -0.20 -11.00 -12.48
N ARG A 83 -0.38 -12.29 -12.19
CA ARG A 83 -1.71 -12.92 -12.19
C ARG A 83 -2.61 -12.33 -11.13
N TYR A 84 -2.08 -12.03 -9.93
CA TYR A 84 -2.83 -11.33 -8.90
C TYR A 84 -3.38 -9.99 -9.40
N TRP A 85 -2.54 -9.17 -10.00
CA TRP A 85 -2.98 -7.86 -10.51
C TRP A 85 -3.97 -7.99 -11.66
N ALA A 86 -3.82 -8.98 -12.54
CA ALA A 86 -4.73 -9.20 -13.64
C ALA A 86 -6.12 -9.70 -13.20
N ASP A 87 -6.15 -10.67 -12.27
CA ASP A 87 -7.33 -11.48 -12.02
C ASP A 87 -8.04 -11.16 -10.70
N VAL A 88 -7.29 -10.67 -9.69
CA VAL A 88 -7.79 -10.51 -8.33
C VAL A 88 -7.99 -9.05 -7.96
N SER A 89 -7.07 -8.18 -8.36
CA SER A 89 -7.13 -6.76 -8.02
C SER A 89 -8.30 -6.07 -8.71
N GLY A 90 -9.23 -5.53 -7.91
CA GLY A 90 -10.40 -4.80 -8.41
C GLY A 90 -10.09 -3.64 -9.36
N PRO A 91 -9.12 -2.75 -9.05
CA PRO A 91 -8.78 -1.60 -9.88
C PRO A 91 -8.34 -1.91 -11.31
N PHE A 92 -7.85 -3.13 -11.57
CA PHE A 92 -7.40 -3.57 -12.90
C PHE A 92 -8.47 -4.34 -13.69
N ARG A 93 -9.64 -4.54 -13.11
CA ARG A 93 -10.78 -5.16 -13.78
C ARG A 93 -11.54 -4.12 -14.59
N ALA A 94 -11.67 -4.38 -15.87
CA ALA A 94 -11.96 -3.46 -16.94
C ALA A 94 -13.38 -2.84 -17.01
N GLU A 95 -14.19 -2.91 -15.97
CA GLU A 95 -15.57 -2.40 -16.06
C GLU A 95 -15.70 -0.93 -15.64
N HIS A 96 -14.69 -0.37 -14.99
CA HIS A 96 -14.71 0.99 -14.44
C HIS A 96 -13.38 1.70 -14.66
N HIS A 97 -13.43 3.02 -14.80
CA HIS A 97 -12.24 3.86 -14.82
C HIS A 97 -11.84 4.23 -13.39
N TRP A 98 -10.77 3.63 -12.89
CA TRP A 98 -10.25 3.89 -11.57
C TRP A 98 -9.07 4.85 -11.59
N ILE A 99 -9.05 5.79 -10.66
CA ILE A 99 -7.90 6.64 -10.38
C ILE A 99 -7.45 6.40 -8.95
N GLY A 100 -6.19 6.01 -8.78
CA GLY A 100 -5.55 5.87 -7.48
C GLY A 100 -5.04 7.23 -6.97
N TYR A 101 -5.27 7.50 -5.69
CA TYR A 101 -4.78 8.69 -5.01
C TYR A 101 -4.26 8.33 -3.62
N THR A 102 -3.05 8.81 -3.29
CA THR A 102 -2.47 8.66 -1.94
C THR A 102 -2.32 10.02 -1.28
N PRO A 103 -2.99 10.27 -0.16
CA PRO A 103 -2.73 11.45 0.66
C PRO A 103 -1.27 11.43 1.17
N ALA A 104 -0.55 12.53 1.01
CA ALA A 104 0.88 12.61 1.38
C ALA A 104 1.15 12.24 2.85
N MET A 105 0.20 12.54 3.75
CA MET A 105 0.28 12.19 5.17
C MET A 105 0.09 10.70 5.46
N ARG A 106 -0.31 9.91 4.45
CA ARG A 106 -0.55 8.47 4.57
C ARG A 106 0.47 7.66 3.76
N MET A 107 1.62 8.24 3.52
CA MET A 107 2.75 7.59 2.88
C MET A 107 4.02 7.88 3.65
N HIS A 108 4.84 6.85 3.87
CA HIS A 108 6.18 7.01 4.42
C HIS A 108 7.15 6.01 3.80
N ALA A 109 8.41 6.41 3.74
CA ALA A 109 9.50 5.60 3.25
C ALA A 109 10.66 5.60 4.23
N ASP A 110 11.24 4.43 4.48
CA ASP A 110 12.50 4.27 5.22
C ASP A 110 13.55 3.67 4.29
N VAL A 111 14.72 4.29 4.21
CA VAL A 111 15.82 3.83 3.34
C VAL A 111 17.08 3.64 4.14
N GLU A 112 17.63 2.43 4.09
CA GLU A 112 18.89 2.04 4.73
C GLU A 112 19.76 1.26 3.73
N GLY A 113 20.80 1.92 3.18
CA GLY A 113 21.67 1.35 2.18
C GLY A 113 20.90 0.91 0.91
N ASP A 114 20.96 -0.39 0.59
CA ASP A 114 20.27 -0.98 -0.56
C ASP A 114 18.93 -1.64 -0.20
N LYS A 115 18.41 -1.35 0.98
CA LYS A 115 17.09 -1.81 1.45
C LYS A 115 16.20 -0.60 1.74
N ALA A 116 14.91 -0.77 1.47
CA ALA A 116 13.91 0.23 1.83
C ALA A 116 12.59 -0.43 2.22
N SER A 117 11.77 0.32 2.96
CA SER A 117 10.35 0.05 3.07
C SER A 117 9.57 1.24 2.55
N LEU A 118 8.39 0.97 1.99
CA LEU A 118 7.44 1.96 1.52
C LEU A 118 6.04 1.53 1.94
N TYR A 119 5.42 2.32 2.77
CA TYR A 119 4.00 2.18 3.10
C TYR A 119 3.20 3.31 2.48
N PHE A 120 2.04 3.00 1.92
CA PHE A 120 1.06 4.00 1.52
C PHE A 120 -0.35 3.44 1.56
N GLU A 121 -1.30 4.36 1.79
CA GLU A 121 -2.72 4.09 1.66
C GLU A 121 -3.23 4.70 0.36
N CYS A 122 -4.06 3.98 -0.35
CA CYS A 122 -4.61 4.40 -1.64
C CYS A 122 -6.14 4.50 -1.58
N LEU A 123 -6.65 5.64 -1.98
CA LEU A 123 -8.06 5.83 -2.29
C LEU A 123 -8.26 5.60 -3.79
N TRP A 124 -9.10 4.64 -4.13
CA TRP A 124 -9.47 4.34 -5.51
C TRP A 124 -10.81 5.00 -5.82
N MET A 125 -10.76 5.96 -6.71
CA MET A 125 -11.94 6.68 -7.16
C MET A 125 -12.46 6.07 -8.46
N ASP A 126 -13.73 5.71 -8.44
CA ASP A 126 -14.48 5.38 -9.64
C ASP A 126 -14.89 6.68 -10.32
N VAL A 127 -14.28 6.95 -11.47
CA VAL A 127 -14.49 8.20 -12.21
C VAL A 127 -15.90 8.25 -12.83
N ASP A 128 -16.43 7.09 -13.23
CA ASP A 128 -17.73 7.00 -13.88
C ASP A 128 -18.86 7.33 -12.90
N ASN A 129 -18.70 6.93 -11.63
CA ASN A 129 -19.68 7.17 -10.57
C ASN A 129 -19.32 8.34 -9.65
N ASN A 130 -18.18 8.98 -9.87
CA ASN A 130 -17.66 10.08 -9.04
C ASN A 130 -17.69 9.73 -7.52
N SER A 131 -17.21 8.56 -7.18
CA SER A 131 -17.24 8.04 -5.82
C SER A 131 -15.92 7.35 -5.43
N VAL A 132 -15.64 7.29 -4.12
CA VAL A 132 -14.56 6.45 -3.61
C VAL A 132 -15.07 5.01 -3.57
N GLY A 133 -14.52 4.16 -4.43
CA GLY A 133 -14.91 2.76 -4.54
C GLY A 133 -14.15 1.82 -3.63
N ALA A 134 -12.90 2.18 -3.26
CA ALA A 134 -12.08 1.37 -2.36
C ALA A 134 -11.05 2.22 -1.62
N HIS A 135 -10.72 1.78 -0.40
CA HIS A 135 -9.60 2.25 0.39
C HIS A 135 -8.70 1.06 0.71
N SER A 136 -7.46 1.12 0.30
CA SER A 136 -6.50 0.02 0.45
C SER A 136 -5.17 0.51 1.00
N PHE A 137 -4.33 -0.43 1.41
CA PHE A 137 -2.95 -0.14 1.74
C PHE A 137 -2.01 -1.03 0.95
N SER A 138 -0.78 -0.55 0.80
CA SER A 138 0.38 -1.30 0.33
C SER A 138 1.53 -1.10 1.31
N ASP A 139 2.09 -2.20 1.79
CA ASP A 139 3.26 -2.24 2.67
C ASP A 139 4.34 -3.04 1.96
N MET A 140 5.38 -2.36 1.52
CA MET A 140 6.39 -2.89 0.60
C MET A 140 7.76 -2.95 1.25
N LYS A 141 8.49 -4.03 0.97
CA LYS A 141 9.94 -4.12 1.17
C LYS A 141 10.63 -4.10 -0.18
N LEU A 142 11.61 -3.24 -0.32
CA LEU A 142 12.34 -3.01 -1.55
C LEU A 142 13.81 -3.36 -1.38
N ALA A 143 14.43 -3.77 -2.48
CA ALA A 143 15.87 -3.88 -2.59
C ALA A 143 16.35 -3.13 -3.83
N ARG A 144 17.54 -2.55 -3.73
CA ARG A 144 18.20 -1.91 -4.86
C ARG A 144 18.97 -2.94 -5.67
N ALA A 145 18.65 -3.05 -6.96
CA ALA A 145 19.31 -3.94 -7.89
C ALA A 145 19.58 -3.20 -9.21
N HIS A 146 20.81 -3.26 -9.71
CA HIS A 146 21.24 -2.60 -10.95
C HIS A 146 20.89 -1.10 -11.00
N GLY A 147 20.98 -0.42 -9.85
CA GLY A 147 20.68 1.01 -9.73
C GLY A 147 19.19 1.35 -9.56
N HIS A 148 18.30 0.37 -9.61
CA HIS A 148 16.84 0.56 -9.49
C HIS A 148 16.30 -0.05 -8.20
N TRP A 149 15.29 0.60 -7.61
CA TRP A 149 14.52 0.03 -6.52
C TRP A 149 13.46 -0.94 -7.07
N LEU A 150 13.44 -2.16 -6.52
CA LEU A 150 12.48 -3.20 -6.91
C LEU A 150 11.76 -3.75 -5.67
N VAL A 151 10.48 -3.95 -5.78
CA VAL A 151 9.64 -4.57 -4.74
C VAL A 151 9.99 -6.04 -4.64
N LYS A 152 10.41 -6.47 -3.44
CA LYS A 152 10.73 -7.87 -3.11
C LYS A 152 9.58 -8.53 -2.36
N ASP A 153 8.90 -7.76 -1.51
CA ASP A 153 7.78 -8.24 -0.71
C ASP A 153 6.74 -7.13 -0.64
N ILE A 154 5.48 -7.47 -0.80
CA ILE A 154 4.37 -6.55 -0.66
C ILE A 154 3.21 -7.21 0.06
N ARG A 155 2.66 -6.52 1.02
CA ARG A 155 1.37 -6.84 1.63
C ARG A 155 0.35 -5.81 1.15
N VAL A 156 -0.75 -6.30 0.63
CA VAL A 156 -1.87 -5.46 0.20
C VAL A 156 -3.13 -5.83 0.97
N GLY A 157 -4.01 -4.88 1.16
CA GLY A 157 -5.27 -5.14 1.85
C GLY A 157 -6.24 -3.98 1.76
N LYS A 158 -7.45 -4.22 2.27
CA LYS A 158 -8.49 -3.20 2.38
C LYS A 158 -8.40 -2.50 3.73
N ILE A 159 -8.75 -1.22 3.75
CA ILE A 159 -8.98 -0.44 4.96
C ILE A 159 -10.49 -0.23 5.05
N GLU A 160 -11.13 -0.79 6.08
CA GLU A 160 -12.59 -0.82 6.21
C GLU A 160 -13.21 0.47 6.75
N LYS A 161 -12.38 1.40 7.25
CA LYS A 161 -12.86 2.69 7.79
C LYS A 161 -11.92 3.81 7.39
N LEU A 162 -12.47 4.87 6.83
CA LEU A 162 -11.86 6.18 6.71
C LEU A 162 -11.86 6.89 8.06
#